data_87437bacfd8eab448672f363e092ef14
#
_entry.id   87437bacfd8eab448672f363e092ef14
#
_cell.length_a   1.000
_cell.length_b   1.000
_cell.length_c   1.000
_cell.angle_alpha   90.00
_cell.angle_beta   90.00
_cell.angle_gamma   90.00
#
_symmetry.space_group_name_H-M   'P 1'
#
loop_
_entity.id
_entity.type
_entity.pdbx_description
1 polymer ?
#
loop_
_entity_poly.entity_id
_entity_poly.type
_entity_poly.pdbx_seq_one_letter_code
_entity_poly.pdbx_strand_id
1 'polypeptide(L)'
;NTTILEIGAHHGYLLADIIQFIYTLKPELLQTLNFTIVERFENLQKEQKKYLNDSFGDIIKLKHYNDINEVKLENAYVLANEIFDAFSCDLVYTNKDGILQQGFVSNHKIEFIDCTDENIINHCKKYSITKGEVALSYKDFVNTLCKNITHFEFLTFDYGDRFPRN
;
A
#
# COMPACT_ATOMS: atom_id res chain seq x y z
N ASN A 1 -7.98 -21.33 -7.48
CA ASN A 1 -8.66 -20.07 -7.76
C ASN A 1 -7.69 -18.90 -7.57
N THR A 2 -7.58 -18.04 -8.56
CA THR A 2 -6.72 -16.85 -8.49
C THR A 2 -7.57 -15.64 -8.09
N THR A 3 -7.01 -14.78 -7.26
CA THR A 3 -7.66 -13.54 -6.81
C THR A 3 -6.94 -12.33 -7.40
N ILE A 4 -7.69 -11.37 -7.91
CA ILE A 4 -7.19 -10.02 -8.16
C ILE A 4 -7.53 -9.20 -6.93
N LEU A 5 -6.47 -8.74 -6.24
CA LEU A 5 -6.55 -8.01 -4.98
C LEU A 5 -6.08 -6.58 -5.20
N GLU A 6 -6.92 -5.60 -4.95
CA GLU A 6 -6.54 -4.19 -4.93
C GLU A 6 -6.47 -3.67 -3.50
N ILE A 7 -5.39 -2.98 -3.15
CA ILE A 7 -5.17 -2.36 -1.84
C ILE A 7 -5.27 -0.84 -2.01
N GLY A 8 -6.16 -0.21 -1.22
CA GLY A 8 -6.38 1.24 -1.30
C GLY A 8 -7.12 1.67 -2.58
N ALA A 9 -8.18 0.96 -2.93
CA ALA A 9 -8.89 1.13 -4.21
C ALA A 9 -9.62 2.47 -4.37
N HIS A 10 -9.64 3.35 -3.37
CA HIS A 10 -10.35 4.62 -3.37
C HIS A 10 -11.82 4.44 -3.86
N HIS A 11 -12.20 4.89 -5.06
CA HIS A 11 -13.54 4.65 -5.60
C HIS A 11 -13.72 3.30 -6.32
N GLY A 12 -12.67 2.48 -6.44
CA GLY A 12 -12.71 1.17 -7.10
C GLY A 12 -12.66 1.22 -8.63
N TYR A 13 -12.25 2.35 -9.21
CA TYR A 13 -12.25 2.52 -10.68
C TYR A 13 -11.20 1.65 -11.36
N LEU A 14 -10.00 1.53 -10.80
CA LEU A 14 -8.95 0.70 -11.41
C LEU A 14 -9.39 -0.76 -11.48
N LEU A 15 -9.94 -1.29 -10.39
CA LEU A 15 -10.46 -2.67 -10.40
C LEU A 15 -11.62 -2.84 -11.40
N ALA A 16 -12.50 -1.84 -11.49
CA ALA A 16 -13.59 -1.86 -12.46
C ALA A 16 -13.08 -1.89 -13.91
N ASP A 17 -12.07 -1.09 -14.23
CA ASP A 17 -11.46 -1.05 -15.55
C ASP A 17 -10.80 -2.40 -15.90
N ILE A 18 -10.13 -3.02 -14.94
CA ILE A 18 -9.54 -4.35 -15.08
C ILE A 18 -10.62 -5.40 -15.34
N ILE A 19 -11.71 -5.39 -14.57
CA ILE A 19 -12.84 -6.30 -14.77
C ILE A 19 -13.46 -6.10 -16.16
N GLN A 20 -13.69 -4.86 -16.57
CA GLN A 20 -14.23 -4.52 -17.90
C GLN A 20 -13.30 -4.99 -19.02
N PHE A 21 -12.00 -4.86 -18.85
CA PHE A 21 -11.01 -5.33 -19.81
C PHE A 21 -11.03 -6.86 -19.93
N ILE A 22 -11.10 -7.58 -18.80
CA ILE A 22 -11.23 -9.03 -18.78
C ILE A 22 -12.55 -9.46 -19.46
N TYR A 23 -13.66 -8.77 -19.14
CA TYR A 23 -14.97 -9.05 -19.74
C TYR A 23 -14.92 -8.92 -21.28
N THR A 24 -14.19 -7.93 -21.77
CA THR A 24 -14.08 -7.66 -23.22
C THR A 24 -13.22 -8.71 -23.94
N LEU A 25 -12.11 -9.14 -23.33
CA LEU A 25 -11.13 -10.01 -23.98
C LEU A 25 -11.37 -11.51 -23.74
N LYS A 26 -11.75 -11.88 -22.50
CA LYS A 26 -11.89 -13.26 -22.04
C LYS A 26 -12.93 -13.37 -20.93
N PRO A 27 -14.23 -13.19 -21.25
CA PRO A 27 -15.30 -13.16 -20.22
C PRO A 27 -15.40 -14.43 -19.39
N GLU A 28 -14.97 -15.58 -19.93
CA GLU A 28 -14.93 -16.84 -19.22
C GLU A 28 -14.04 -16.83 -17.98
N LEU A 29 -13.03 -15.96 -17.91
CA LEU A 29 -12.16 -15.82 -16.74
C LEU A 29 -12.90 -15.25 -15.54
N LEU A 30 -13.93 -14.43 -15.72
CA LEU A 30 -14.71 -13.87 -14.61
C LEU A 30 -15.42 -14.93 -13.77
N GLN A 31 -15.66 -16.10 -14.33
CA GLN A 31 -16.27 -17.22 -13.59
C GLN A 31 -15.26 -17.91 -12.63
N THR A 32 -13.97 -17.81 -12.94
CA THR A 32 -12.89 -18.48 -12.20
C THR A 32 -12.08 -17.56 -11.31
N LEU A 33 -12.08 -16.26 -11.60
CA LEU A 33 -11.41 -15.24 -10.81
C LEU A 33 -12.26 -14.81 -9.63
N ASN A 34 -11.57 -14.46 -8.53
CA ASN A 34 -12.15 -13.71 -7.42
C ASN A 34 -11.58 -12.29 -7.43
N PHE A 35 -12.38 -11.34 -6.99
CA PHE A 35 -11.97 -9.95 -6.85
C PHE A 35 -12.04 -9.55 -5.38
N THR A 36 -11.01 -8.88 -4.91
CA THR A 36 -10.91 -8.49 -3.50
C THR A 36 -10.39 -7.08 -3.39
N ILE A 37 -10.95 -6.32 -2.47
CA ILE A 37 -10.48 -4.99 -2.10
C ILE A 37 -10.11 -5.01 -0.62
N VAL A 38 -8.94 -4.43 -0.30
CA VAL A 38 -8.58 -4.04 1.07
C VAL A 38 -8.76 -2.55 1.19
N GLU A 39 -9.74 -2.13 1.97
CA GLU A 39 -10.09 -0.74 2.21
C GLU A 39 -10.50 -0.54 3.68
N ARG A 40 -9.79 0.32 4.40
CA ARG A 40 -10.03 0.55 5.83
C ARG A 40 -11.23 1.46 6.12
N PHE A 41 -11.64 2.28 5.15
CA PHE A 41 -12.72 3.23 5.33
C PHE A 41 -14.07 2.65 4.90
N GLU A 42 -14.96 2.43 5.85
CA GLU A 42 -16.30 1.83 5.61
C GLU A 42 -17.13 2.59 4.56
N ASN A 43 -17.01 3.93 4.53
CA ASN A 43 -17.74 4.72 3.53
C ASN A 43 -17.28 4.40 2.12
N LEU A 44 -15.96 4.31 1.89
CA LEU A 44 -15.39 3.92 0.60
C LEU A 44 -15.78 2.48 0.25
N GLN A 45 -15.75 1.55 1.21
CA GLN A 45 -16.23 0.19 0.94
C GLN A 45 -17.69 0.14 0.47
N LYS A 46 -18.56 0.96 1.06
CA LYS A 46 -19.98 1.04 0.64
C LYS A 46 -20.11 1.60 -0.78
N GLU A 47 -19.36 2.64 -1.11
CA GLU A 47 -19.32 3.22 -2.44
C GLU A 47 -18.78 2.22 -3.48
N GLN A 48 -17.66 1.56 -3.18
CA GLN A 48 -17.05 0.52 -4.02
C GLN A 48 -18.01 -0.65 -4.28
N LYS A 49 -18.65 -1.17 -3.20
CA LYS A 49 -19.65 -2.24 -3.32
C LYS A 49 -20.80 -1.85 -4.22
N LYS A 50 -21.34 -0.63 -3.99
CA LYS A 50 -22.43 -0.12 -4.82
C LYS A 50 -22.01 0.03 -6.28
N TYR A 51 -20.88 0.70 -6.53
CA TYR A 51 -20.39 0.97 -7.88
C TYR A 51 -20.11 -0.32 -8.66
N LEU A 52 -19.38 -1.26 -8.07
CA LEU A 52 -19.01 -2.52 -8.71
C LEU A 52 -20.24 -3.44 -8.89
N ASN A 53 -21.18 -3.45 -7.95
CA ASN A 53 -22.41 -4.21 -8.07
C ASN A 53 -23.34 -3.62 -9.16
N ASP A 54 -23.47 -2.29 -9.23
CA ASP A 54 -24.26 -1.61 -10.25
C ASP A 54 -23.67 -1.84 -11.68
N SER A 55 -22.32 -1.98 -11.76
CA SER A 55 -21.61 -2.16 -13.02
C SER A 55 -21.59 -3.61 -13.51
N PHE A 56 -21.43 -4.57 -12.60
CA PHE A 56 -21.13 -5.97 -12.95
C PHE A 56 -22.10 -6.99 -12.34
N GLY A 57 -22.86 -6.63 -11.30
CA GLY A 57 -23.82 -7.51 -10.65
C GLY A 57 -23.20 -8.84 -10.20
N ASP A 58 -23.91 -9.93 -10.49
CA ASP A 58 -23.52 -11.29 -10.12
C ASP A 58 -22.45 -11.93 -11.03
N ILE A 59 -21.96 -11.18 -12.04
CA ILE A 59 -20.91 -11.66 -12.96
C ILE A 59 -19.60 -11.83 -12.23
N ILE A 60 -19.36 -11.07 -11.17
CA ILE A 60 -18.12 -11.08 -10.40
C ILE A 60 -18.33 -11.56 -8.96
N LYS A 61 -17.30 -12.17 -8.38
CA LYS A 61 -17.23 -12.51 -6.96
C LYS A 61 -16.35 -11.51 -6.24
N LEU A 62 -16.97 -10.50 -5.61
CA LEU A 62 -16.27 -9.42 -4.91
C LEU A 62 -16.29 -9.62 -3.41
N LYS A 63 -15.14 -9.45 -2.75
CA LYS A 63 -14.97 -9.46 -1.31
C LYS A 63 -14.22 -8.21 -0.83
N HIS A 64 -14.59 -7.70 0.34
CA HIS A 64 -13.89 -6.60 1.01
C HIS A 64 -13.31 -7.05 2.34
N TYR A 65 -12.13 -6.50 2.67
CA TYR A 65 -11.49 -6.59 3.98
C TYR A 65 -11.13 -5.21 4.47
N ASN A 66 -11.09 -5.03 5.79
CA ASN A 66 -10.68 -3.75 6.38
C ASN A 66 -9.16 -3.61 6.41
N ASP A 67 -8.46 -4.72 6.58
CA ASP A 67 -7.02 -4.76 6.75
C ASP A 67 -6.40 -5.93 6.01
N ILE A 68 -5.17 -5.76 5.52
CA ILE A 68 -4.42 -6.80 4.83
C ILE A 68 -4.12 -8.01 5.75
N ASN A 69 -4.11 -7.83 7.06
CA ASN A 69 -3.94 -8.91 8.02
C ASN A 69 -5.10 -9.90 8.03
N GLU A 70 -6.28 -9.50 7.57
CA GLU A 70 -7.46 -10.36 7.47
C GLU A 70 -7.46 -11.24 6.22
N VAL A 71 -6.65 -10.87 5.22
CA VAL A 71 -6.56 -11.56 3.94
C VAL A 71 -5.81 -12.88 4.11
N LYS A 72 -6.35 -13.97 3.54
CA LYS A 72 -5.67 -15.25 3.40
C LYS A 72 -5.98 -15.82 2.01
N LEU A 73 -4.96 -15.85 1.16
CA LEU A 73 -5.09 -16.26 -0.24
C LEU A 73 -3.99 -17.25 -0.60
N GLU A 74 -4.29 -18.12 -1.52
CA GLU A 74 -3.31 -19.06 -2.10
C GLU A 74 -2.59 -18.44 -3.29
N ASN A 75 -3.35 -17.85 -4.22
CA ASN A 75 -2.82 -17.24 -5.44
C ASN A 75 -3.44 -15.88 -5.66
N ALA A 76 -2.62 -14.84 -5.86
CA ALA A 76 -3.12 -13.50 -6.11
C ALA A 76 -2.25 -12.68 -7.07
N TYR A 77 -2.91 -11.80 -7.84
CA TYR A 77 -2.31 -10.59 -8.39
C TYR A 77 -2.69 -9.43 -7.47
N VAL A 78 -1.69 -8.85 -6.82
CA VAL A 78 -1.88 -7.76 -5.84
C VAL A 78 -1.55 -6.45 -6.53
N LEU A 79 -2.49 -5.53 -6.49
CA LEU A 79 -2.40 -4.21 -7.10
C LEU A 79 -2.44 -3.15 -6.00
N ALA A 80 -1.60 -2.13 -6.12
CA ALA A 80 -1.64 -0.97 -5.25
C ALA A 80 -1.15 0.25 -6.03
N ASN A 81 -1.98 1.29 -6.09
CA ASN A 81 -1.64 2.52 -6.78
C ASN A 81 -1.55 3.66 -5.78
N GLU A 82 -0.39 4.33 -5.72
CA GLU A 82 -0.14 5.49 -4.85
C GLU A 82 -0.56 5.24 -3.40
N ILE A 83 0.01 4.18 -2.77
CA ILE A 83 -0.30 3.87 -1.36
C ILE A 83 0.85 4.16 -0.41
N PHE A 84 2.09 4.25 -0.92
CA PHE A 84 3.27 4.33 -0.05
C PHE A 84 3.43 5.71 0.58
N ASP A 85 2.95 6.77 -0.03
CA ASP A 85 2.90 8.11 0.54
C ASP A 85 1.93 8.23 1.74
N ALA A 86 0.96 7.32 1.84
CA ALA A 86 0.04 7.25 2.98
C ALA A 86 0.61 6.51 4.22
N PHE A 87 1.80 5.91 4.10
CA PHE A 87 2.47 5.27 5.22
C PHE A 87 3.14 6.32 6.12
N SER A 88 3.11 6.08 7.43
CA SER A 88 3.85 6.93 8.35
C SER A 88 5.35 6.82 8.12
N CYS A 89 6.03 7.97 8.12
CA CYS A 89 7.47 8.06 7.99
C CYS A 89 8.07 8.95 9.08
N ASP A 90 9.34 8.74 9.35
CA ASP A 90 10.15 9.55 10.25
C ASP A 90 11.04 10.49 9.43
N LEU A 91 11.00 11.78 9.72
CA LEU A 91 11.89 12.75 9.10
C LEU A 91 13.25 12.71 9.79
N VAL A 92 14.32 12.49 9.02
CA VAL A 92 15.68 12.39 9.55
C VAL A 92 16.62 13.39 8.91
N TYR A 93 17.61 13.83 9.69
CA TYR A 93 18.65 14.74 9.25
C TYR A 93 19.94 14.48 10.02
N THR A 94 21.09 14.37 9.33
CA THR A 94 22.40 14.30 9.99
C THR A 94 22.98 15.70 10.13
N ASN A 95 23.26 16.10 11.35
CA ASN A 95 23.80 17.44 11.65
C ASN A 95 25.29 17.57 11.24
N LYS A 96 25.87 18.77 11.45
CA LYS A 96 27.25 19.05 11.08
C LYS A 96 28.29 18.22 11.85
N ASP A 97 27.92 17.71 13.02
CA ASP A 97 28.76 16.88 13.87
C ASP A 97 28.66 15.38 13.53
N GLY A 98 27.87 15.05 12.49
CA GLY A 98 27.65 13.67 12.05
C GLY A 98 26.63 12.89 12.87
N ILE A 99 25.84 13.58 13.72
CA ILE A 99 24.82 12.95 14.57
C ILE A 99 23.50 12.90 13.81
N LEU A 100 22.89 11.71 13.70
CA LEU A 100 21.56 11.54 13.13
C LEU A 100 20.52 12.12 14.11
N GLN A 101 19.67 12.98 13.58
CA GLN A 101 18.55 13.60 14.30
C GLN A 101 17.24 13.17 13.70
N GLN A 102 16.17 13.12 14.49
CA GLN A 102 14.81 12.82 14.11
C GLN A 102 13.93 14.05 14.32
N GLY A 103 13.06 14.35 13.36
CA GLY A 103 12.16 15.49 13.39
C GLY A 103 10.88 15.20 14.18
N PHE A 104 10.54 16.09 15.09
CA PHE A 104 9.30 16.06 15.88
C PHE A 104 8.54 17.37 15.71
N VAL A 105 7.22 17.31 15.83
CA VAL A 105 6.38 18.51 15.81
C VAL A 105 6.16 18.99 17.23
N SER A 106 6.66 20.19 17.53
CA SER A 106 6.46 20.91 18.79
C SER A 106 5.97 22.33 18.49
N ASN A 107 4.86 22.74 19.10
CA ASN A 107 4.28 24.08 18.92
C ASN A 107 4.14 24.51 17.44
N HIS A 108 3.64 23.63 16.59
CA HIS A 108 3.49 23.82 15.14
C HIS A 108 4.81 24.04 14.37
N LYS A 109 5.93 23.64 14.95
CA LYS A 109 7.26 23.70 14.31
C LYS A 109 7.91 22.32 14.33
N ILE A 110 8.74 22.04 13.34
CA ILE A 110 9.57 20.84 13.35
C ILE A 110 10.84 21.15 14.12
N GLU A 111 11.09 20.36 15.15
CA GLU A 111 12.31 20.38 15.94
C GLU A 111 13.07 19.09 15.72
N PHE A 112 14.37 19.19 15.47
CA PHE A 112 15.24 18.02 15.32
C PHE A 112 15.97 17.75 16.62
N ILE A 113 15.85 16.52 17.11
CA ILE A 113 16.56 16.04 18.30
C ILE A 113 17.37 14.79 17.94
N ASP A 114 18.39 14.48 18.71
CA ASP A 114 19.24 13.32 18.45
C ASP A 114 18.41 12.04 18.44
N CYS A 115 18.54 11.28 17.35
CA CYS A 115 17.76 10.06 17.16
C CYS A 115 18.24 8.98 18.13
N THR A 116 17.30 8.43 18.90
CA THR A 116 17.56 7.34 19.86
C THR A 116 16.92 6.02 19.42
N ASP A 117 16.13 6.01 18.33
CA ASP A 117 15.55 4.79 17.77
C ASP A 117 16.59 4.00 16.99
N GLU A 118 17.00 2.86 17.55
CA GLU A 118 18.00 1.99 16.92
C GLU A 118 17.56 1.44 15.57
N ASN A 119 16.27 1.25 15.31
CA ASN A 119 15.77 0.77 14.02
C ASN A 119 15.98 1.83 12.95
N ILE A 120 15.66 3.09 13.23
CA ILE A 120 15.90 4.22 12.33
C ILE A 120 17.40 4.39 12.10
N ILE A 121 18.21 4.39 13.18
CA ILE A 121 19.67 4.53 13.09
C ILE A 121 20.26 3.43 12.20
N ASN A 122 19.89 2.18 12.43
CA ASN A 122 20.40 1.04 11.66
C ASN A 122 19.93 1.08 10.22
N HIS A 123 18.69 1.49 9.96
CA HIS A 123 18.18 1.68 8.61
C HIS A 123 18.95 2.76 7.86
N CYS A 124 19.13 3.93 8.47
CA CYS A 124 19.89 5.04 7.90
C CYS A 124 21.34 4.65 7.59
N LYS A 125 22.01 3.95 8.52
CA LYS A 125 23.36 3.43 8.30
C LYS A 125 23.42 2.45 7.13
N LYS A 126 22.50 1.49 7.09
CA LYS A 126 22.45 0.46 6.05
C LYS A 126 22.31 1.03 4.64
N TYR A 127 21.49 2.07 4.50
CA TYR A 127 21.17 2.66 3.20
C TYR A 127 21.83 4.01 2.95
N SER A 128 22.76 4.43 3.84
CA SER A 128 23.49 5.71 3.76
C SER A 128 22.56 6.93 3.66
N ILE A 129 21.46 6.89 4.41
CA ILE A 129 20.49 7.99 4.47
C ILE A 129 21.00 9.02 5.48
N THR A 130 21.27 10.23 5.01
CA THR A 130 21.71 11.36 5.86
C THR A 130 20.65 12.44 6.01
N LYS A 131 19.64 12.44 5.13
CA LYS A 131 18.50 13.38 5.14
C LYS A 131 17.36 12.76 4.35
N GLY A 132 16.14 12.89 4.85
CA GLY A 132 14.93 12.47 4.14
C GLY A 132 13.90 11.81 5.06
N GLU A 133 12.98 11.12 4.46
CA GLU A 133 11.91 10.37 5.12
C GLU A 133 12.29 8.89 5.20
N VAL A 134 12.04 8.29 6.35
CA VAL A 134 12.29 6.86 6.62
C VAL A 134 10.98 6.20 7.00
N ALA A 135 10.48 5.31 6.15
CA ALA A 135 9.25 4.56 6.40
C ALA A 135 9.58 3.08 6.69
N LEU A 136 9.80 2.75 7.95
CA LEU A 136 10.09 1.37 8.38
C LEU A 136 8.90 0.43 8.15
N SER A 137 7.69 0.96 8.16
CA SER A 137 6.42 0.25 7.94
C SER A 137 6.29 -0.41 6.56
N TYR A 138 7.04 0.04 5.55
CA TYR A 138 7.05 -0.63 4.24
C TYR A 138 7.48 -2.10 4.32
N LYS A 139 8.49 -2.37 5.15
CA LYS A 139 8.96 -3.74 5.36
C LYS A 139 7.89 -4.61 6.01
N ASP A 140 7.18 -4.08 6.98
CA ASP A 140 6.12 -4.81 7.70
C ASP A 140 4.93 -5.09 6.79
N PHE A 141 4.59 -4.14 5.92
CA PHE A 141 3.57 -4.33 4.91
C PHE A 141 3.93 -5.47 3.94
N VAL A 142 5.15 -5.46 3.38
CA VAL A 142 5.61 -6.54 2.47
C VAL A 142 5.67 -7.88 3.20
N ASN A 143 6.15 -7.92 4.43
CA ASN A 143 6.17 -9.14 5.24
C ASN A 143 4.75 -9.68 5.49
N THR A 144 3.77 -8.80 5.67
CA THR A 144 2.37 -9.18 5.84
C THR A 144 1.81 -9.80 4.57
N LEU A 145 2.10 -9.24 3.40
CA LEU A 145 1.74 -9.85 2.12
C LEU A 145 2.33 -11.27 2.01
N CYS A 146 3.64 -11.41 2.24
CA CYS A 146 4.32 -12.71 2.18
C CYS A 146 3.77 -13.75 3.17
N LYS A 147 3.31 -13.31 4.35
CA LYS A 147 2.70 -14.18 5.37
C LYS A 147 1.29 -14.61 5.02
N ASN A 148 0.56 -13.76 4.32
CA ASN A 148 -0.88 -13.91 4.12
C ASN A 148 -1.26 -14.46 2.75
N ILE A 149 -0.35 -14.40 1.77
CA ILE A 149 -0.58 -14.86 0.40
C ILE A 149 0.56 -15.80 0.01
N THR A 150 0.23 -17.03 -0.35
CA THR A 150 1.24 -18.06 -0.61
C THR A 150 2.00 -17.81 -1.90
N HIS A 151 1.29 -17.48 -2.97
CA HIS A 151 1.85 -17.17 -4.30
C HIS A 151 1.21 -15.88 -4.82
N PHE A 152 2.02 -14.87 -5.06
CA PHE A 152 1.50 -13.61 -5.59
C PHE A 152 2.51 -12.88 -6.45
N GLU A 153 1.98 -12.06 -7.37
CA GLU A 153 2.69 -11.00 -8.03
C GLU A 153 2.18 -9.67 -7.47
N PHE A 154 3.08 -8.77 -7.12
CA PHE A 154 2.75 -7.44 -6.60
C PHE A 154 3.12 -6.38 -7.62
N LEU A 155 2.13 -5.67 -8.11
CA LEU A 155 2.28 -4.55 -9.01
C LEU A 155 1.86 -3.27 -8.29
N THR A 156 2.79 -2.33 -8.23
CA THR A 156 2.52 -1.01 -7.65
C THR A 156 3.01 0.09 -8.59
N PHE A 157 2.26 1.18 -8.64
CA PHE A 157 2.66 2.43 -9.26
C PHE A 157 2.69 3.47 -8.16
N ASP A 158 3.85 4.10 -7.99
CA ASP A 158 4.04 5.15 -7.02
C ASP A 158 5.08 6.13 -7.52
N TYR A 159 5.01 7.36 -7.06
CA TYR A 159 5.98 8.38 -7.43
C TYR A 159 7.13 8.40 -6.44
N GLY A 160 8.29 8.82 -6.89
CA GLY A 160 9.47 8.94 -6.04
C GLY A 160 10.57 9.73 -6.73
N ASP A 161 11.53 10.17 -5.93
CA ASP A 161 12.73 10.82 -6.43
C ASP A 161 13.95 10.21 -5.75
N ARG A 162 15.07 10.14 -6.49
CA ARG A 162 16.37 9.75 -5.93
C ARG A 162 16.96 10.81 -5.01
N PHE A 163 16.57 12.07 -5.23
CA PHE A 163 17.07 13.19 -4.48
C PHE A 163 15.89 13.90 -3.81
N PRO A 164 15.86 13.97 -2.47
CA PRO A 164 14.82 14.71 -1.77
C PRO A 164 14.81 16.16 -2.27
N ARG A 165 13.66 16.59 -2.72
CA ARG A 165 13.46 18.02 -3.06
C ARG A 165 13.54 18.81 -1.76
N ASN A 166 14.38 19.85 -1.76
CA ASN A 166 14.55 20.74 -0.61
C ASN A 166 13.29 21.55 -0.31
#